data_aef1210e78120eda4b9ee00997e31394
#
_entry.id   aef1210e78120eda4b9ee00997e31394
#
_cell.length_a   1.000
_cell.length_b   1.000
_cell.length_c   1.000
_cell.angle_alpha   90.00
_cell.angle_beta   90.00
_cell.angle_gamma   90.00
#
_symmetry.space_group_name_H-M   'P 1'
#
loop_
_entity.id
_entity.type
_entity.pdbx_description
1 polymer ?
#
loop_
_entity_poly.entity_id
_entity_poly.type
_entity_poly.pdbx_seq_one_letter_code
_entity_poly.pdbx_strand_id
1 'polypeptide(L)'
;MSTRRSAHLHTALCCALAPFAAASARGADLGAEIRGIVSASKLRATDVGISVVEALAPTGSDPILAGLNDATPFIPASNLKVITTAAAIETLGAGFAFETHLILSQSARGNTLTLVGSGDPALFDPELRQADGRHGNWTTVDACAKAWADSLARAGIREIAELVVDGRIFDAESTPSGDSKWRSNEHAGVYAVGVWGLNIAANAAQLTPRHNPGGAPTIASIEPPFPLKVATGRNSATCDARRADNFTIAYEPDRQSLRFAGNLRQRAQALELGIHDPLPLSAEMFARLLTENGVRVGSWRVAQQTDPAAIGPSVDPVLRTPIETVLRGANTMSKNICAEALIKRIGAKSANPAERPIGPDFVPGSWANGNAALRDALERRLGSGCTGALCMRDGSGLSDANRTTPALTARLLATFAADEAIRRVYFMSFARPRQPGTLQKRFAGVDLRDAEVFAKSGYIDGACCLSGIVIGPTGRTVAFSVLCNKVRDGEVGEAKQLHERIVAAIAREISPPAARTAQGG
;
A
#
# COMPACT_ATOMS: atom_id res chain seq x y z
N MET A 1 -81.52 8.13 7.20
CA MET A 1 -80.75 9.38 7.13
C MET A 1 -79.28 8.95 7.08
N SER A 2 -78.81 8.86 5.90
CA SER A 2 -77.85 9.63 5.12
C SER A 2 -76.42 9.32 5.56
N THR A 3 -75.77 8.37 4.89
CA THR A 3 -74.83 8.48 3.76
C THR A 3 -73.74 9.57 3.91
N ARG A 4 -72.50 9.14 4.00
CA ARG A 4 -71.31 9.64 3.32
C ARG A 4 -70.01 9.23 4.06
N ARG A 5 -69.37 8.17 3.62
CA ARG A 5 -67.89 7.99 3.73
C ARG A 5 -67.45 7.01 2.66
N SER A 6 -67.03 7.55 1.55
CA SER A 6 -66.22 6.85 0.58
C SER A 6 -65.62 7.90 -0.34
N ALA A 7 -64.36 8.22 -0.17
CA ALA A 7 -63.44 8.76 -1.19
C ALA A 7 -62.24 9.42 -0.50
N HIS A 8 -61.24 8.66 -0.07
CA HIS A 8 -59.87 9.16 0.13
C HIS A 8 -58.90 7.98 0.40
N LEU A 9 -58.83 7.04 -0.51
CA LEU A 9 -57.85 5.93 -0.37
C LEU A 9 -57.16 5.49 -1.69
N HIS A 10 -57.13 6.36 -2.69
CA HIS A 10 -56.51 5.97 -3.97
C HIS A 10 -55.39 6.89 -4.46
N THR A 11 -55.02 7.93 -3.71
CA THR A 11 -53.96 8.86 -4.20
C THR A 11 -52.61 8.69 -3.53
N ALA A 12 -52.48 7.84 -2.49
CA ALA A 12 -51.21 7.66 -1.76
C ALA A 12 -50.32 6.51 -2.31
N LEU A 13 -50.85 5.65 -3.19
CA LEU A 13 -50.12 4.48 -3.66
C LEU A 13 -49.32 4.71 -4.97
N CYS A 14 -49.59 5.79 -5.71
CA CYS A 14 -48.90 6.08 -6.96
C CYS A 14 -47.58 6.88 -6.78
N CYS A 15 -47.37 7.57 -5.65
CA CYS A 15 -46.15 8.35 -5.46
C CYS A 15 -44.94 7.54 -4.94
N ALA A 16 -45.14 6.33 -4.37
CA ALA A 16 -44.08 5.49 -3.84
C ALA A 16 -43.42 4.56 -4.89
N LEU A 17 -44.09 4.33 -6.03
CA LEU A 17 -43.56 3.46 -7.10
C LEU A 17 -42.76 4.21 -8.15
N ALA A 18 -42.92 5.52 -8.28
CA ALA A 18 -42.19 6.30 -9.28
C ALA A 18 -40.66 6.36 -9.07
N PRO A 19 -40.12 6.53 -7.83
CA PRO A 19 -38.67 6.49 -7.65
C PRO A 19 -38.04 5.11 -7.85
N PHE A 20 -38.79 4.02 -7.59
CA PHE A 20 -38.30 2.64 -7.80
C PHE A 20 -38.17 2.29 -9.29
N ALA A 21 -39.15 2.63 -10.10
CA ALA A 21 -39.12 2.41 -11.54
C ALA A 21 -38.07 3.28 -12.22
N ALA A 22 -37.83 4.51 -11.73
CA ALA A 22 -36.82 5.40 -12.26
C ALA A 22 -35.38 4.94 -11.93
N ALA A 23 -35.15 4.33 -10.76
CA ALA A 23 -33.85 3.79 -10.37
C ALA A 23 -33.48 2.53 -11.19
N SER A 24 -34.43 1.63 -11.43
CA SER A 24 -34.20 0.43 -12.25
C SER A 24 -34.02 0.76 -13.74
N ALA A 25 -34.74 1.76 -14.26
CA ALA A 25 -34.58 2.22 -15.65
C ALA A 25 -33.22 2.91 -15.87
N ARG A 26 -32.73 3.69 -14.92
CA ARG A 26 -31.41 4.34 -14.99
C ARG A 26 -30.26 3.35 -14.94
N GLY A 27 -30.31 2.33 -14.07
CA GLY A 27 -29.28 1.28 -14.02
C GLY A 27 -29.22 0.45 -15.31
N ALA A 28 -30.36 0.19 -15.95
CA ALA A 28 -30.40 -0.49 -17.26
C ALA A 28 -29.76 0.35 -18.37
N ASP A 29 -29.89 1.67 -18.32
CA ASP A 29 -29.26 2.60 -19.27
C ASP A 29 -27.73 2.66 -19.08
N LEU A 30 -27.25 2.79 -17.83
CA LEU A 30 -25.82 2.75 -17.53
C LEU A 30 -25.15 1.43 -17.97
N GLY A 31 -25.81 0.30 -17.76
CA GLY A 31 -25.32 -1.00 -18.20
C GLY A 31 -25.21 -1.10 -19.73
N ALA A 32 -26.15 -0.53 -20.48
CA ALA A 32 -26.11 -0.46 -21.94
C ALA A 32 -24.98 0.47 -22.43
N GLU A 33 -24.82 1.63 -21.79
CA GLU A 33 -23.75 2.58 -22.10
C GLU A 33 -22.36 1.94 -21.87
N ILE A 34 -22.16 1.26 -20.74
CA ILE A 34 -20.88 0.57 -20.42
C ILE A 34 -20.58 -0.51 -21.46
N ARG A 35 -21.55 -1.32 -21.85
CA ARG A 35 -21.35 -2.32 -22.92
C ARG A 35 -20.98 -1.64 -24.26
N GLY A 36 -21.59 -0.52 -24.59
CA GLY A 36 -21.22 0.28 -25.76
C GLY A 36 -19.78 0.80 -25.71
N ILE A 37 -19.35 1.29 -24.54
CA ILE A 37 -17.97 1.76 -24.31
C ILE A 37 -16.97 0.62 -24.51
N VAL A 38 -17.25 -0.59 -23.97
CA VAL A 38 -16.39 -1.78 -24.13
C VAL A 38 -16.34 -2.21 -25.60
N SER A 39 -17.48 -2.29 -26.28
CA SER A 39 -17.56 -2.68 -27.69
C SER A 39 -16.82 -1.74 -28.62
N ALA A 40 -16.76 -0.45 -28.28
CA ALA A 40 -16.02 0.57 -29.04
C ALA A 40 -14.51 0.59 -28.72
N SER A 41 -14.04 -0.16 -27.73
CA SER A 41 -12.63 -0.28 -27.38
C SER A 41 -11.92 -1.33 -28.26
N LYS A 42 -10.58 -1.30 -28.27
CA LYS A 42 -9.77 -2.34 -28.94
C LYS A 42 -9.59 -3.59 -28.09
N LEU A 43 -10.05 -3.58 -26.84
CA LEU A 43 -9.94 -4.73 -25.94
C LEU A 43 -11.04 -5.73 -26.23
N ARG A 44 -10.73 -7.01 -26.05
CA ARG A 44 -11.74 -8.06 -26.20
C ARG A 44 -12.67 -8.04 -24.98
N ALA A 45 -13.97 -8.04 -25.21
CA ALA A 45 -14.96 -7.99 -24.12
C ALA A 45 -14.81 -9.13 -23.10
N THR A 46 -14.32 -10.31 -23.53
CA THR A 46 -14.04 -11.46 -22.66
C THR A 46 -12.86 -11.22 -21.70
N ASP A 47 -11.99 -10.27 -22.01
CA ASP A 47 -10.79 -9.95 -21.23
C ASP A 47 -11.02 -8.70 -20.35
N VAL A 48 -12.26 -8.20 -20.28
CA VAL A 48 -12.69 -7.06 -19.46
C VAL A 48 -13.76 -7.50 -18.47
N GLY A 49 -13.50 -7.28 -17.18
CA GLY A 49 -14.44 -7.51 -16.09
C GLY A 49 -14.86 -6.19 -15.45
N ILE A 50 -16.16 -5.97 -15.27
CA ILE A 50 -16.71 -4.72 -14.73
C ILE A 50 -17.80 -5.03 -13.71
N SER A 51 -17.79 -4.32 -12.59
CA SER A 51 -18.90 -4.28 -11.63
C SER A 51 -19.09 -2.85 -11.14
N VAL A 52 -20.34 -2.40 -11.13
CA VAL A 52 -20.74 -1.06 -10.65
C VAL A 52 -21.88 -1.23 -9.66
N VAL A 53 -21.70 -0.72 -8.44
CA VAL A 53 -22.58 -1.00 -7.29
C VAL A 53 -22.93 0.31 -6.58
N GLU A 54 -24.21 0.54 -6.30
CA GLU A 54 -24.68 1.65 -5.46
C GLU A 54 -24.25 1.42 -4.01
N ALA A 55 -23.51 2.36 -3.39
CA ALA A 55 -22.98 2.18 -2.04
C ALA A 55 -24.06 2.30 -0.94
N LEU A 56 -25.05 3.13 -1.15
CA LEU A 56 -26.14 3.43 -0.20
C LEU A 56 -27.48 3.08 -0.83
N ALA A 57 -27.60 1.88 -1.39
CA ALA A 57 -28.84 1.43 -2.02
C ALA A 57 -29.97 1.33 -0.97
N PRO A 58 -31.21 1.77 -1.30
CA PRO A 58 -32.36 1.58 -0.44
C PRO A 58 -32.58 0.10 -0.09
N THR A 59 -33.03 -0.19 1.13
CA THR A 59 -33.32 -1.55 1.57
C THR A 59 -34.31 -2.23 0.61
N GLY A 60 -33.92 -3.41 0.11
CA GLY A 60 -34.74 -4.22 -0.82
C GLY A 60 -34.56 -3.87 -2.31
N SER A 61 -33.70 -2.91 -2.67
CA SER A 61 -33.29 -2.67 -4.06
C SER A 61 -32.07 -3.50 -4.43
N ASP A 62 -31.92 -3.82 -5.73
CA ASP A 62 -30.67 -4.39 -6.24
C ASP A 62 -29.60 -3.29 -6.29
N PRO A 63 -28.49 -3.43 -5.55
CA PRO A 63 -27.44 -2.44 -5.56
C PRO A 63 -26.59 -2.45 -6.84
N ILE A 64 -26.72 -3.47 -7.69
CA ILE A 64 -25.92 -3.63 -8.91
C ILE A 64 -26.51 -2.74 -10.02
N LEU A 65 -25.74 -1.72 -10.44
CA LEU A 65 -26.11 -0.82 -11.53
C LEU A 65 -25.62 -1.34 -12.89
N ALA A 66 -24.48 -2.02 -12.94
CA ALA A 66 -23.95 -2.63 -14.15
C ALA A 66 -22.98 -3.76 -13.84
N GLY A 67 -22.98 -4.80 -14.67
CA GLY A 67 -22.05 -5.92 -14.62
C GLY A 67 -21.65 -6.40 -16.01
N LEU A 68 -20.39 -6.79 -16.18
CA LEU A 68 -19.85 -7.48 -17.34
C LEU A 68 -18.75 -8.41 -16.87
N ASN A 69 -18.88 -9.73 -17.05
CA ASN A 69 -17.93 -10.72 -16.54
C ASN A 69 -17.56 -10.52 -15.06
N ASP A 70 -18.46 -9.97 -14.28
CA ASP A 70 -18.20 -9.45 -12.93
C ASP A 70 -17.92 -10.55 -11.90
N ALA A 71 -18.40 -11.78 -12.12
CA ALA A 71 -18.11 -12.96 -11.32
C ALA A 71 -16.85 -13.74 -11.80
N THR A 72 -16.28 -13.36 -12.94
CA THR A 72 -15.09 -14.03 -13.51
C THR A 72 -13.83 -13.59 -12.74
N PRO A 73 -12.94 -14.54 -12.36
CA PRO A 73 -11.66 -14.19 -11.74
C PRO A 73 -10.68 -13.55 -12.73
N PHE A 74 -10.17 -12.38 -12.38
CA PHE A 74 -9.14 -11.63 -13.12
C PHE A 74 -7.87 -11.45 -12.29
N ILE A 75 -6.74 -11.25 -12.96
CA ILE A 75 -5.51 -10.76 -12.35
C ILE A 75 -5.75 -9.29 -11.94
N PRO A 76 -5.66 -8.95 -10.64
CA PRO A 76 -5.98 -7.61 -10.17
C PRO A 76 -4.83 -6.61 -10.31
N ALA A 77 -3.60 -7.08 -10.49
CA ALA A 77 -2.42 -6.26 -10.28
C ALA A 77 -2.53 -5.51 -8.93
N SER A 78 -2.01 -4.27 -8.82
CA SER A 78 -2.11 -3.49 -7.58
C SER A 78 -3.54 -3.12 -7.13
N ASN A 79 -4.59 -3.46 -7.87
CA ASN A 79 -5.97 -3.39 -7.35
C ASN A 79 -6.21 -4.36 -6.18
N LEU A 80 -5.36 -5.41 -6.03
CA LEU A 80 -5.41 -6.28 -4.86
C LEU A 80 -5.26 -5.50 -3.56
N LYS A 81 -4.52 -4.39 -3.57
CA LYS A 81 -4.33 -3.52 -2.41
C LYS A 81 -5.63 -2.97 -1.83
N VAL A 82 -6.67 -2.82 -2.65
CA VAL A 82 -8.03 -2.49 -2.17
C VAL A 82 -8.49 -3.53 -1.15
N ILE A 83 -8.32 -4.80 -1.45
CA ILE A 83 -8.73 -5.91 -0.59
C ILE A 83 -7.81 -6.00 0.64
N THR A 84 -6.51 -5.93 0.46
CA THR A 84 -5.52 -5.99 1.55
C THR A 84 -5.70 -4.86 2.56
N THR A 85 -5.88 -3.62 2.08
CA THR A 85 -6.05 -2.45 2.95
C THR A 85 -7.41 -2.43 3.64
N ALA A 86 -8.45 -2.94 3.00
CA ALA A 86 -9.76 -3.13 3.63
C ALA A 86 -9.69 -4.15 4.78
N ALA A 87 -9.07 -5.31 4.54
CA ALA A 87 -8.88 -6.31 5.58
C ALA A 87 -8.00 -5.79 6.73
N ALA A 88 -7.00 -4.98 6.42
CA ALA A 88 -6.13 -4.39 7.44
C ALA A 88 -6.89 -3.43 8.36
N ILE A 89 -7.67 -2.51 7.81
CA ILE A 89 -8.45 -1.56 8.63
C ILE A 89 -9.58 -2.27 9.41
N GLU A 90 -10.19 -3.31 8.83
CA GLU A 90 -11.20 -4.14 9.48
C GLU A 90 -10.63 -4.94 10.67
N THR A 91 -9.38 -5.42 10.55
CA THR A 91 -8.75 -6.27 11.56
C THR A 91 -8.03 -5.47 12.64
N LEU A 92 -7.30 -4.41 12.25
CA LEU A 92 -6.46 -3.61 13.15
C LEU A 92 -7.20 -2.39 13.71
N GLY A 93 -8.25 -1.93 13.01
CA GLY A 93 -8.98 -0.71 13.35
C GLY A 93 -8.36 0.57 12.77
N ALA A 94 -9.19 1.60 12.59
CA ALA A 94 -8.78 2.90 12.05
C ALA A 94 -7.81 3.67 12.96
N GLY A 95 -7.80 3.37 14.26
CA GLY A 95 -6.90 4.00 15.24
C GLY A 95 -5.56 3.28 15.42
N PHE A 96 -5.30 2.20 14.69
CA PHE A 96 -4.07 1.44 14.82
C PHE A 96 -2.84 2.26 14.41
N ALA A 97 -1.73 2.04 15.14
CA ALA A 97 -0.41 2.55 14.77
C ALA A 97 0.64 1.43 14.90
N PHE A 98 1.57 1.43 13.97
CA PHE A 98 2.80 0.66 14.13
C PHE A 98 3.69 1.37 15.16
N GLU A 99 4.21 0.62 16.13
CA GLU A 99 5.08 1.17 17.19
C GLU A 99 6.43 0.44 17.18
N THR A 100 7.51 1.19 16.97
CA THR A 100 8.87 0.67 17.05
C THR A 100 9.50 1.18 18.35
N HIS A 101 9.96 0.24 19.18
CA HIS A 101 10.49 0.49 20.51
C HIS A 101 11.98 0.21 20.59
N LEU A 102 12.73 1.08 21.23
CA LEU A 102 14.09 0.79 21.71
C LEU A 102 13.99 0.44 23.20
N ILE A 103 14.23 -0.82 23.55
CA ILE A 103 14.05 -1.36 24.91
C ILE A 103 15.38 -1.49 25.60
N LEU A 104 15.48 -0.95 26.80
CA LEU A 104 16.64 -1.09 27.65
C LEU A 104 16.43 -2.24 28.63
N SER A 105 17.25 -3.29 28.53
CA SER A 105 17.31 -4.39 29.46
C SER A 105 18.66 -4.38 30.20
N GLN A 106 18.65 -4.83 31.47
CA GLN A 106 19.86 -4.97 32.25
C GLN A 106 20.15 -6.44 32.51
N SER A 107 21.40 -6.84 32.38
CA SER A 107 21.85 -8.19 32.65
C SER A 107 23.20 -8.18 33.40
N ALA A 108 23.65 -9.33 33.87
CA ALA A 108 24.98 -9.48 34.46
C ALA A 108 26.13 -9.14 33.48
N ARG A 109 25.84 -9.12 32.17
CA ARG A 109 26.79 -8.76 31.10
C ARG A 109 26.79 -7.27 30.75
N GLY A 110 25.93 -6.49 31.40
CA GLY A 110 25.74 -5.07 31.15
C GLY A 110 24.38 -4.73 30.52
N ASN A 111 24.23 -3.50 30.10
CA ASN A 111 23.01 -2.99 29.44
C ASN A 111 22.89 -3.56 28.01
N THR A 112 21.71 -4.02 27.68
CA THR A 112 21.34 -4.43 26.31
C THR A 112 20.24 -3.52 25.80
N LEU A 113 20.40 -3.00 24.59
CA LEU A 113 19.33 -2.32 23.85
C LEU A 113 18.74 -3.29 22.84
N THR A 114 17.41 -3.38 22.80
CA THR A 114 16.71 -4.13 21.76
C THR A 114 15.80 -3.21 20.96
N LEU A 115 16.08 -3.05 19.68
CA LEU A 115 15.23 -2.33 18.74
C LEU A 115 14.16 -3.30 18.21
N VAL A 116 12.95 -3.19 18.76
CA VAL A 116 11.82 -4.08 18.44
C VAL A 116 10.97 -3.46 17.34
N GLY A 117 10.98 -4.08 16.17
CA GLY A 117 10.17 -3.68 15.03
C GLY A 117 8.73 -4.19 15.14
N SER A 118 7.79 -3.43 14.62
CA SER A 118 6.36 -3.77 14.53
C SER A 118 5.90 -4.16 13.12
N GLY A 119 6.85 -4.28 12.17
CA GLY A 119 6.55 -4.46 10.76
C GLY A 119 6.22 -3.15 10.03
N ASP A 120 6.51 -1.99 10.61
CA ASP A 120 6.25 -0.67 10.03
C ASP A 120 6.96 -0.50 8.67
N PRO A 121 6.25 -0.39 7.54
CA PRO A 121 6.85 -0.23 6.22
C PRO A 121 7.19 1.24 5.88
N ALA A 122 6.74 2.18 6.71
CA ALA A 122 6.87 3.62 6.46
C ALA A 122 7.92 4.28 7.36
N LEU A 123 8.61 3.49 8.20
CA LEU A 123 9.60 4.01 9.13
C LEU A 123 10.75 4.68 8.37
N PHE A 124 10.95 5.99 8.58
CA PHE A 124 11.92 6.84 7.87
C PHE A 124 11.74 6.94 6.34
N ASP A 125 10.58 6.54 5.79
CA ASP A 125 10.29 6.76 4.37
C ASP A 125 10.05 8.25 4.10
N PRO A 126 10.90 8.93 3.31
CA PRO A 126 10.80 10.37 3.11
C PRO A 126 9.52 10.81 2.39
N GLU A 127 8.99 9.99 1.48
CA GLU A 127 7.76 10.30 0.74
C GLU A 127 6.52 10.20 1.62
N LEU A 128 6.48 9.22 2.53
CA LEU A 128 5.33 9.01 3.40
C LEU A 128 5.30 10.00 4.56
N ARG A 129 6.46 10.35 5.11
CA ARG A 129 6.58 11.27 6.25
C ARG A 129 6.31 12.73 5.91
N GLN A 130 6.80 13.22 4.80
CA GLN A 130 6.60 14.61 4.38
C GLN A 130 5.12 14.95 4.15
N ALA A 131 4.31 13.98 3.74
CA ALA A 131 2.91 14.21 3.41
C ALA A 131 1.99 14.27 4.64
N ASP A 132 2.42 13.82 5.82
CA ASP A 132 1.55 13.76 7.01
C ASP A 132 1.64 14.97 7.92
N GLY A 133 2.77 15.68 7.97
CA GLY A 133 2.98 16.80 8.90
C GLY A 133 2.79 16.48 10.39
N ARG A 134 2.44 15.22 10.72
CA ARG A 134 1.98 14.79 12.05
C ARG A 134 3.01 14.02 12.87
N HIS A 135 4.13 13.65 12.25
CA HIS A 135 5.17 12.91 12.94
C HIS A 135 6.14 13.91 13.58
N GLY A 136 6.40 13.74 14.87
CA GLY A 136 7.36 14.55 15.60
C GLY A 136 8.72 14.66 14.87
N ASN A 137 9.65 15.40 15.40
CA ASN A 137 10.92 15.81 14.79
C ASN A 137 11.88 14.68 14.31
N TRP A 138 11.42 13.42 14.34
CA TRP A 138 12.20 12.23 13.95
C TRP A 138 12.03 11.88 12.48
N THR A 139 12.40 12.80 11.63
CA THR A 139 12.24 12.63 10.17
C THR A 139 13.36 11.80 9.54
N THR A 140 14.51 11.68 10.23
CA THR A 140 15.68 10.94 9.74
C THR A 140 16.19 9.96 10.79
N VAL A 141 16.91 8.95 10.33
CA VAL A 141 17.57 7.94 11.17
C VAL A 141 18.56 8.61 12.14
N ASP A 142 19.32 9.60 11.67
CA ASP A 142 20.31 10.32 12.47
C ASP A 142 19.67 11.11 13.61
N ALA A 143 18.60 11.86 13.32
CA ALA A 143 17.86 12.62 14.34
C ALA A 143 17.27 11.69 15.41
N CYS A 144 16.77 10.54 15.01
CA CYS A 144 16.24 9.52 15.91
C CYS A 144 17.34 8.91 16.79
N ALA A 145 18.46 8.49 16.21
CA ALA A 145 19.59 7.93 16.95
C ALA A 145 20.16 8.93 17.95
N LYS A 146 20.26 10.21 17.55
CA LYS A 146 20.67 11.29 18.49
C LYS A 146 19.70 11.41 19.66
N ALA A 147 18.40 11.39 19.44
CA ALA A 147 17.40 11.50 20.49
C ALA A 147 17.46 10.33 21.48
N TRP A 148 17.63 9.11 20.97
CA TRP A 148 17.85 7.93 21.82
C TRP A 148 19.13 8.06 22.63
N ALA A 149 20.24 8.50 22.01
CA ALA A 149 21.49 8.74 22.72
C ALA A 149 21.34 9.82 23.81
N ASP A 150 20.64 10.92 23.53
CA ASP A 150 20.35 11.97 24.50
C ASP A 150 19.49 11.44 25.68
N SER A 151 18.52 10.57 25.40
CA SER A 151 17.67 9.96 26.43
C SER A 151 18.46 8.99 27.32
N LEU A 152 19.30 8.14 26.73
CA LEU A 152 20.21 7.27 27.47
C LEU A 152 21.19 8.08 28.32
N ALA A 153 21.73 9.13 27.76
CA ALA A 153 22.67 10.02 28.47
C ALA A 153 22.03 10.71 29.68
N ARG A 154 20.76 11.16 29.57
CA ARG A 154 20.02 11.72 30.73
C ARG A 154 19.79 10.67 31.83
N ALA A 155 19.64 9.40 31.46
CA ALA A 155 19.56 8.27 32.38
C ALA A 155 20.94 7.82 32.93
N GLY A 156 22.03 8.51 32.60
CA GLY A 156 23.40 8.19 33.04
C GLY A 156 24.02 7.00 32.26
N ILE A 157 23.43 6.57 31.15
CA ILE A 157 23.89 5.42 30.37
C ILE A 157 24.75 5.92 29.22
N ARG A 158 26.02 5.51 29.19
CA ARG A 158 27.01 5.89 28.19
C ARG A 158 27.61 4.65 27.48
N GLU A 159 27.23 3.45 27.96
CA GLU A 159 27.75 2.21 27.43
C GLU A 159 26.66 1.16 27.37
N ILE A 160 26.58 0.50 26.25
CA ILE A 160 25.70 -0.62 25.93
C ILE A 160 26.58 -1.80 25.54
N ALA A 161 26.42 -2.93 26.19
CA ALA A 161 27.16 -4.14 25.89
C ALA A 161 26.76 -4.70 24.52
N GLU A 162 25.45 -4.72 24.23
CA GLU A 162 24.93 -5.26 22.98
C GLU A 162 23.68 -4.50 22.49
N LEU A 163 23.62 -4.23 21.18
CA LEU A 163 22.42 -3.80 20.48
C LEU A 163 21.84 -4.98 19.71
N VAL A 164 20.56 -5.31 19.95
CA VAL A 164 19.82 -6.36 19.27
C VAL A 164 18.76 -5.73 18.37
N VAL A 165 18.67 -6.13 17.10
CA VAL A 165 17.54 -5.78 16.23
C VAL A 165 16.59 -6.95 16.17
N ASP A 166 15.34 -6.72 16.61
CA ASP A 166 14.31 -7.75 16.68
C ASP A 166 13.20 -7.49 15.65
N GLY A 167 13.20 -8.29 14.59
CA GLY A 167 12.21 -8.27 13.53
C GLY A 167 11.23 -9.46 13.58
N ARG A 168 11.17 -10.21 14.69
CA ARG A 168 10.41 -11.47 14.81
C ARG A 168 8.88 -11.31 14.82
N ILE A 169 8.36 -10.09 14.75
CA ILE A 169 6.93 -9.86 14.50
C ILE A 169 6.47 -10.54 13.20
N PHE A 170 7.37 -10.67 12.22
CA PHE A 170 7.14 -11.44 10.99
C PHE A 170 8.02 -12.68 10.95
N ASP A 171 7.60 -13.68 10.17
CA ASP A 171 8.41 -14.84 9.86
C ASP A 171 9.65 -14.46 9.02
N ALA A 172 10.55 -15.42 8.81
CA ALA A 172 11.79 -15.21 8.07
C ALA A 172 11.60 -15.12 6.55
N GLU A 173 10.41 -15.41 6.03
CA GLU A 173 10.13 -15.31 4.61
C GLU A 173 9.89 -13.84 4.24
N SER A 174 10.87 -13.19 3.60
CA SER A 174 10.81 -11.76 3.28
C SER A 174 10.15 -11.44 1.93
N THR A 175 10.10 -12.41 1.02
CA THR A 175 9.42 -12.35 -0.29
C THR A 175 8.63 -13.63 -0.50
N PRO A 176 7.48 -13.59 -1.22
CA PRO A 176 6.69 -14.79 -1.47
C PRO A 176 7.50 -15.86 -2.21
N SER A 177 7.32 -17.14 -1.83
CA SER A 177 8.02 -18.30 -2.37
C SER A 177 7.11 -19.22 -3.18
N GLY A 178 7.68 -20.26 -3.80
CA GLY A 178 6.96 -21.26 -4.58
C GLY A 178 6.17 -20.67 -5.74
N ASP A 179 4.92 -21.09 -5.92
CA ASP A 179 4.00 -20.60 -6.97
C ASP A 179 3.59 -19.13 -6.76
N SER A 180 3.90 -18.56 -5.61
CA SER A 180 3.63 -17.15 -5.27
C SER A 180 4.78 -16.24 -5.66
N LYS A 181 5.92 -16.80 -6.06
CA LYS A 181 7.17 -16.09 -6.35
C LYS A 181 6.96 -14.94 -7.33
N TRP A 182 7.53 -13.80 -7.00
CA TRP A 182 7.63 -12.68 -7.92
C TRP A 182 8.58 -13.01 -9.07
N ARG A 183 8.38 -12.40 -10.22
CA ARG A 183 9.24 -12.65 -11.39
C ARG A 183 10.69 -12.25 -11.09
N SER A 184 11.65 -13.00 -11.58
CA SER A 184 13.07 -12.79 -11.26
C SER A 184 13.61 -11.43 -11.71
N ASN A 185 13.07 -10.83 -12.76
CA ASN A 185 13.41 -9.49 -13.22
C ASN A 185 12.88 -8.37 -12.32
N GLU A 186 11.90 -8.67 -11.46
CA GLU A 186 11.29 -7.70 -10.54
C GLU A 186 12.16 -7.49 -9.29
N HIS A 187 12.96 -8.48 -8.89
CA HIS A 187 13.83 -8.41 -7.70
C HIS A 187 14.92 -7.33 -7.78
N ALA A 188 15.22 -6.79 -8.94
CA ALA A 188 16.19 -5.70 -9.09
C ALA A 188 15.64 -4.32 -8.72
N GLY A 189 14.30 -4.19 -8.60
CA GLY A 189 13.62 -2.91 -8.35
C GLY A 189 13.23 -2.73 -6.89
N VAL A 190 13.20 -1.49 -6.44
CA VAL A 190 12.72 -1.11 -5.09
C VAL A 190 11.26 -1.47 -4.84
N TYR A 191 10.49 -1.75 -5.89
CA TYR A 191 9.09 -2.18 -5.78
C TYR A 191 8.92 -3.65 -5.39
N ALA A 192 9.99 -4.46 -5.41
CA ALA A 192 9.99 -5.88 -5.06
C ALA A 192 10.98 -6.23 -3.93
N VAL A 193 11.27 -5.27 -3.06
CA VAL A 193 12.09 -5.50 -1.85
C VAL A 193 11.36 -6.42 -0.87
N GLY A 194 12.13 -7.17 -0.09
CA GLY A 194 11.60 -7.99 1.00
C GLY A 194 10.93 -7.15 2.08
N VAL A 195 9.93 -7.73 2.76
CA VAL A 195 9.27 -7.14 3.90
C VAL A 195 9.66 -7.86 5.19
N TRP A 196 10.09 -7.09 6.18
CA TRP A 196 10.64 -7.57 7.44
C TRP A 196 9.89 -7.00 8.64
N GLY A 197 10.12 -7.56 9.82
CA GLY A 197 9.56 -7.01 11.04
C GLY A 197 10.13 -5.63 11.42
N LEU A 198 11.30 -5.27 10.91
CA LEU A 198 11.83 -3.91 10.93
C LEU A 198 12.20 -3.52 9.49
N ASN A 199 11.58 -2.46 8.97
CA ASN A 199 11.87 -1.89 7.66
C ASN A 199 12.36 -0.45 7.85
N ILE A 200 13.35 -0.05 7.07
CA ILE A 200 13.91 1.31 7.13
C ILE A 200 13.82 1.95 5.75
N ALA A 201 13.18 3.12 5.66
CA ALA A 201 12.99 3.86 4.42
C ALA A 201 12.41 2.99 3.28
N ALA A 202 11.37 2.21 3.59
CA ALA A 202 10.77 1.22 2.68
C ALA A 202 11.78 0.18 2.15
N ASN A 203 12.83 -0.13 2.89
CA ASN A 203 13.95 -0.99 2.51
C ASN A 203 14.62 -0.53 1.19
N ALA A 204 14.75 0.77 1.04
CA ALA A 204 15.44 1.40 -0.08
C ALA A 204 16.53 2.34 0.41
N ALA A 205 17.59 2.48 -0.38
CA ALA A 205 18.64 3.45 -0.15
C ALA A 205 18.81 4.32 -1.39
N GLN A 206 18.93 5.63 -1.20
CA GLN A 206 19.35 6.55 -2.25
C GLN A 206 20.88 6.70 -2.20
N LEU A 207 21.55 6.35 -3.31
CA LEU A 207 22.99 6.46 -3.44
C LEU A 207 23.33 7.56 -4.42
N THR A 208 24.16 8.50 -3.99
CA THR A 208 24.71 9.53 -4.87
C THR A 208 26.12 9.13 -5.27
N PRO A 209 26.37 8.71 -6.51
CA PRO A 209 27.73 8.42 -6.95
C PRO A 209 28.52 9.72 -7.16
N ARG A 210 29.84 9.63 -6.96
CA ARG A 210 30.78 10.71 -7.20
C ARG A 210 31.62 10.39 -8.42
N HIS A 211 31.60 11.29 -9.39
CA HIS A 211 32.49 11.23 -10.55
C HIS A 211 33.93 11.63 -10.15
N ASN A 212 34.90 10.77 -10.44
CA ASN A 212 36.32 11.02 -10.23
C ASN A 212 37.01 10.98 -11.59
N PRO A 213 37.39 12.13 -12.19
CA PRO A 213 37.99 12.17 -13.54
C PRO A 213 39.22 11.26 -13.66
N GLY A 214 39.21 10.37 -14.63
CA GLY A 214 40.33 9.42 -14.89
C GLY A 214 40.48 8.28 -13.87
N GLY A 215 39.56 8.17 -12.91
CA GLY A 215 39.52 7.12 -11.88
C GLY A 215 38.24 6.31 -11.89
N ALA A 216 38.07 5.47 -10.87
CA ALA A 216 36.82 4.78 -10.61
C ALA A 216 35.82 5.70 -9.86
N PRO A 217 34.49 5.56 -10.11
CA PRO A 217 33.49 6.28 -9.32
C PRO A 217 33.50 5.81 -7.86
N THR A 218 33.17 6.72 -6.95
CA THR A 218 32.96 6.44 -5.52
C THR A 218 31.53 6.81 -5.11
N ILE A 219 31.17 6.59 -3.85
CA ILE A 219 29.89 7.04 -3.30
C ILE A 219 30.11 8.38 -2.55
N ALA A 220 29.28 9.36 -2.85
CA ALA A 220 29.24 10.64 -2.16
C ALA A 220 28.36 10.58 -0.91
N SER A 221 27.18 9.94 -1.02
CA SER A 221 26.24 9.76 0.11
C SER A 221 25.38 8.50 -0.08
N ILE A 222 24.93 7.93 1.03
CA ILE A 222 23.95 6.86 1.14
C ILE A 222 22.88 7.33 2.13
N GLU A 223 21.61 7.36 1.71
CA GLU A 223 20.48 7.78 2.54
C GLU A 223 19.37 6.70 2.55
N PRO A 224 18.99 6.11 3.69
CA PRO A 224 19.63 6.27 5.02
C PRO A 224 21.08 5.76 5.01
N PRO A 225 21.91 6.14 6.02
CA PRO A 225 23.34 5.87 6.02
C PRO A 225 23.67 4.40 6.36
N PHE A 226 23.11 3.46 5.60
CA PHE A 226 23.45 2.05 5.71
C PHE A 226 24.95 1.83 5.50
N PRO A 227 25.59 0.91 6.25
CA PRO A 227 27.03 0.64 6.18
C PRO A 227 27.40 -0.20 4.94
N LEU A 228 26.94 0.21 3.76
CA LEU A 228 27.20 -0.47 2.50
C LEU A 228 28.63 -0.20 2.04
N LYS A 229 29.36 -1.26 1.70
CA LYS A 229 30.75 -1.21 1.23
C LYS A 229 30.80 -1.40 -0.28
N VAL A 230 31.70 -0.67 -0.94
CA VAL A 230 31.99 -0.93 -2.36
C VAL A 230 32.86 -2.16 -2.49
N ALA A 231 32.44 -3.16 -3.28
CA ALA A 231 33.16 -4.41 -3.45
C ALA A 231 34.56 -4.16 -4.05
N THR A 232 35.60 -4.67 -3.41
CA THR A 232 36.99 -4.59 -3.91
C THR A 232 37.19 -5.63 -5.00
N GLY A 233 37.92 -5.24 -6.09
CA GLY A 233 38.33 -6.15 -7.15
C GLY A 233 37.23 -6.63 -8.10
N ARG A 234 35.99 -6.14 -7.98
CA ARG A 234 34.86 -6.52 -8.84
C ARG A 234 34.21 -5.33 -9.56
N ASN A 235 34.71 -4.12 -9.32
CA ASN A 235 34.20 -2.92 -9.96
C ASN A 235 34.88 -2.75 -11.32
N SER A 236 34.05 -2.66 -12.36
CA SER A 236 34.50 -2.38 -13.74
C SER A 236 34.11 -0.98 -14.20
N ALA A 237 33.60 -0.17 -13.29
CA ALA A 237 33.13 1.17 -13.63
C ALA A 237 34.27 2.16 -13.80
N THR A 238 34.10 3.07 -14.76
CA THR A 238 35.05 4.13 -15.10
C THR A 238 34.39 5.51 -15.05
N CYS A 239 35.19 6.57 -14.98
CA CYS A 239 34.74 7.96 -15.14
C CYS A 239 35.46 8.57 -16.36
N ASP A 240 34.90 8.38 -17.55
CA ASP A 240 35.39 8.93 -18.82
C ASP A 240 34.33 9.81 -19.49
N ALA A 241 34.61 11.10 -19.57
CA ALA A 241 33.69 12.10 -20.18
C ALA A 241 33.45 11.88 -21.69
N ARG A 242 34.26 11.04 -22.35
CA ARG A 242 34.13 10.76 -23.79
C ARG A 242 33.22 9.57 -24.09
N ARG A 243 32.91 8.73 -23.07
CA ARG A 243 32.07 7.55 -23.22
C ARG A 243 30.61 7.85 -22.88
N ALA A 244 29.70 7.00 -23.33
CA ALA A 244 28.29 7.06 -22.95
C ALA A 244 28.12 6.88 -21.43
N ASP A 245 27.12 7.55 -20.87
CA ASP A 245 26.73 7.36 -19.47
C ASP A 245 25.84 6.12 -19.37
N ASN A 246 26.40 5.04 -18.86
CA ASN A 246 25.72 3.76 -18.64
C ASN A 246 26.08 3.14 -17.29
N PHE A 247 26.38 4.00 -16.31
CA PHE A 247 26.74 3.57 -14.97
C PHE A 247 25.59 2.82 -14.29
N THR A 248 25.91 1.70 -13.67
CA THR A 248 24.98 0.87 -12.90
C THR A 248 25.56 0.49 -11.56
N ILE A 249 24.66 0.34 -10.55
CA ILE A 249 24.98 -0.17 -9.22
C ILE A 249 24.15 -1.42 -8.99
N ALA A 250 24.78 -2.49 -8.53
CA ALA A 250 24.11 -3.69 -8.05
C ALA A 250 24.45 -3.92 -6.58
N TYR A 251 23.46 -4.30 -5.78
CA TYR A 251 23.64 -4.76 -4.41
C TYR A 251 23.87 -6.27 -4.39
N GLU A 252 24.91 -6.71 -3.69
CA GLU A 252 25.23 -8.11 -3.45
C GLU A 252 24.89 -8.47 -1.98
N PRO A 253 23.71 -9.06 -1.70
CA PRO A 253 23.21 -9.28 -0.33
C PRO A 253 24.16 -10.12 0.52
N ASP A 254 24.70 -11.22 -0.04
CA ASP A 254 25.60 -12.16 0.65
C ASP A 254 26.89 -11.49 1.18
N ARG A 255 27.22 -10.31 0.66
CA ARG A 255 28.43 -9.56 0.99
C ARG A 255 28.15 -8.18 1.58
N GLN A 256 26.90 -7.78 1.64
CA GLN A 256 26.49 -6.43 2.00
C GLN A 256 27.30 -5.35 1.25
N SER A 257 27.54 -5.59 -0.03
CA SER A 257 28.43 -4.77 -0.85
C SER A 257 27.79 -4.30 -2.15
N LEU A 258 28.31 -3.21 -2.66
CA LEU A 258 27.90 -2.59 -3.92
C LEU A 258 28.90 -2.94 -5.01
N ARG A 259 28.40 -3.37 -6.16
CA ARG A 259 29.19 -3.57 -7.36
C ARG A 259 28.85 -2.51 -8.40
N PHE A 260 29.85 -1.84 -8.92
CA PHE A 260 29.71 -0.81 -9.94
C PHE A 260 30.13 -1.36 -11.30
N ALA A 261 29.37 -0.99 -12.34
CA ALA A 261 29.69 -1.33 -13.72
C ALA A 261 29.37 -0.16 -14.66
N GLY A 262 29.91 -0.19 -15.87
CA GLY A 262 29.69 0.83 -16.89
C GLY A 262 30.52 2.08 -16.72
N ASN A 263 30.04 3.21 -17.19
CA ASN A 263 30.73 4.49 -17.19
C ASN A 263 29.87 5.60 -16.63
N LEU A 264 30.40 6.33 -15.64
CA LEU A 264 29.81 7.54 -15.06
C LEU A 264 30.40 8.75 -15.76
N ARG A 265 29.63 9.36 -16.68
CA ARG A 265 30.13 10.46 -17.52
C ARG A 265 30.20 11.79 -16.79
N GLN A 266 29.23 12.07 -15.93
CA GLN A 266 29.11 13.34 -15.21
C GLN A 266 28.61 13.06 -13.78
N ARG A 267 28.39 14.13 -13.01
CA ARG A 267 27.77 14.03 -11.67
C ARG A 267 26.40 13.38 -11.82
N ALA A 268 26.25 12.15 -11.32
CA ALA A 268 25.00 11.42 -11.43
C ALA A 268 23.94 11.95 -10.46
N GLN A 269 22.69 11.80 -10.85
CA GLN A 269 21.57 11.88 -9.93
C GLN A 269 21.64 10.73 -8.92
N ALA A 270 20.99 10.89 -7.77
CA ALA A 270 20.86 9.80 -6.83
C ALA A 270 20.16 8.60 -7.50
N LEU A 271 20.70 7.41 -7.27
CA LEU A 271 20.16 6.13 -7.72
C LEU A 271 19.47 5.45 -6.55
N GLU A 272 18.29 4.90 -6.79
CA GLU A 272 17.55 4.15 -5.79
C GLU A 272 17.92 2.67 -5.84
N LEU A 273 18.21 2.08 -4.68
CA LEU A 273 18.65 0.70 -4.53
C LEU A 273 17.77 -0.02 -3.50
N GLY A 274 17.23 -1.19 -3.88
CA GLY A 274 16.51 -2.06 -2.95
C GLY A 274 17.46 -2.80 -1.99
N ILE A 275 17.13 -2.79 -0.71
CA ILE A 275 17.85 -3.51 0.36
C ILE A 275 17.03 -4.75 0.72
N HIS A 276 17.51 -5.93 0.37
CA HIS A 276 16.76 -7.18 0.55
C HIS A 276 16.84 -7.74 1.97
N ASP A 277 17.91 -7.47 2.70
CA ASP A 277 18.05 -7.83 4.13
C ASP A 277 18.49 -6.60 4.94
N PRO A 278 17.54 -5.79 5.41
CA PRO A 278 17.83 -4.57 6.15
C PRO A 278 18.22 -4.81 7.61
N LEU A 279 17.94 -5.98 8.21
CA LEU A 279 18.11 -6.17 9.65
C LEU A 279 19.57 -6.06 10.12
N PRO A 280 20.55 -6.76 9.53
CA PRO A 280 21.95 -6.61 9.91
C PRO A 280 22.48 -5.21 9.64
N LEU A 281 22.13 -4.62 8.50
CA LEU A 281 22.53 -3.26 8.13
C LEU A 281 21.97 -2.22 9.11
N SER A 282 20.73 -2.41 9.57
CA SER A 282 20.11 -1.55 10.58
C SER A 282 20.82 -1.66 11.94
N ALA A 283 21.19 -2.89 12.34
CA ALA A 283 21.89 -3.13 13.59
C ALA A 283 23.26 -2.42 13.60
N GLU A 284 24.06 -2.59 12.55
CA GLU A 284 25.35 -1.92 12.39
C GLU A 284 25.19 -0.40 12.31
N MET A 285 24.22 0.09 11.54
CA MET A 285 23.94 1.51 11.38
C MET A 285 23.59 2.19 12.72
N PHE A 286 22.63 1.62 13.47
CA PHE A 286 22.23 2.21 14.76
C PHE A 286 23.32 2.08 15.82
N ALA A 287 24.09 0.98 15.85
CA ALA A 287 25.24 0.86 16.76
C ALA A 287 26.29 1.95 16.49
N ARG A 288 26.59 2.22 15.23
CA ARG A 288 27.50 3.31 14.82
C ARG A 288 26.93 4.67 15.20
N LEU A 289 25.68 4.96 14.85
CA LEU A 289 25.04 6.27 15.12
C LEU A 289 24.91 6.56 16.62
N LEU A 290 24.59 5.57 17.46
CA LEU A 290 24.58 5.72 18.91
C LEU A 290 25.97 6.04 19.44
N THR A 291 27.00 5.38 18.90
CA THR A 291 28.40 5.61 19.29
C THR A 291 28.88 7.01 18.90
N GLU A 292 28.57 7.46 17.69
CA GLU A 292 28.84 8.82 17.20
C GLU A 292 28.15 9.90 18.05
N ASN A 293 27.01 9.56 18.68
CA ASN A 293 26.27 10.42 19.59
C ASN A 293 26.61 10.20 21.09
N GLY A 294 27.71 9.53 21.39
CA GLY A 294 28.27 9.45 22.76
C GLY A 294 27.73 8.28 23.61
N VAL A 295 27.09 7.30 23.02
CA VAL A 295 26.69 6.04 23.68
C VAL A 295 27.45 4.89 23.04
N ARG A 296 28.52 4.42 23.66
CA ARG A 296 29.36 3.33 23.13
C ARG A 296 28.58 2.03 23.08
N VAL A 297 28.56 1.38 21.92
CA VAL A 297 27.95 0.05 21.71
C VAL A 297 29.08 -0.97 21.50
N GLY A 298 29.11 -2.01 22.34
CA GLY A 298 30.17 -3.02 22.33
C GLY A 298 30.03 -4.02 21.17
N SER A 299 28.80 -4.48 20.93
CA SER A 299 28.48 -5.41 19.85
C SER A 299 27.05 -5.20 19.36
N TRP A 300 26.74 -5.77 18.20
CA TRP A 300 25.37 -5.80 17.67
C TRP A 300 25.06 -7.15 17.03
N ARG A 301 23.78 -7.51 16.99
CA ARG A 301 23.26 -8.68 16.29
C ARG A 301 21.78 -8.55 15.92
N VAL A 302 21.30 -9.47 15.10
CA VAL A 302 19.87 -9.68 14.85
C VAL A 302 19.35 -10.74 15.82
N ALA A 303 18.13 -10.57 16.31
CA ALA A 303 17.48 -11.51 17.22
C ALA A 303 17.25 -12.86 16.55
N GLN A 304 17.52 -13.93 17.30
CA GLN A 304 17.24 -15.30 16.90
C GLN A 304 15.85 -15.74 17.42
N GLN A 305 15.25 -16.74 16.78
CA GLN A 305 13.93 -17.24 17.18
C GLN A 305 13.88 -17.73 18.64
N THR A 306 15.01 -18.21 19.16
CA THR A 306 15.15 -18.70 20.54
C THR A 306 15.40 -17.61 21.58
N ASP A 307 15.64 -16.37 21.15
CA ASP A 307 15.88 -15.27 22.09
C ASP A 307 14.60 -14.96 22.89
N PRO A 308 14.73 -14.66 24.19
CA PRO A 308 13.59 -14.23 24.98
C PRO A 308 13.06 -12.89 24.47
N ALA A 309 11.83 -12.55 24.84
CA ALA A 309 11.28 -11.21 24.62
C ALA A 309 12.12 -10.16 25.35
N ALA A 310 12.32 -9.00 24.72
CA ALA A 310 12.96 -7.88 25.38
C ALA A 310 12.07 -7.33 26.50
N ILE A 311 12.59 -7.34 27.73
CA ILE A 311 11.89 -6.84 28.92
C ILE A 311 12.63 -5.62 29.44
N GLY A 312 11.90 -4.54 29.69
CA GLY A 312 12.45 -3.30 30.22
C GLY A 312 11.69 -2.05 29.75
N PRO A 313 12.08 -0.86 30.21
CA PRO A 313 11.49 0.39 29.75
C PRO A 313 11.87 0.68 28.29
N SER A 314 10.95 1.31 27.58
CA SER A 314 11.28 1.92 26.28
C SER A 314 12.11 3.18 26.48
N VAL A 315 13.13 3.34 25.67
CA VAL A 315 13.91 4.58 25.54
C VAL A 315 13.16 5.53 24.62
N ASP A 316 12.91 6.74 25.08
CA ASP A 316 12.25 7.75 24.24
C ASP A 316 13.18 8.28 23.13
N PRO A 317 12.61 8.53 21.96
CA PRO A 317 11.21 8.42 21.55
C PRO A 317 10.79 7.01 21.17
N VAL A 318 9.53 6.66 21.44
CA VAL A 318 8.85 5.55 20.75
C VAL A 318 8.42 6.05 19.38
N LEU A 319 8.76 5.30 18.32
CA LEU A 319 8.42 5.69 16.96
C LEU A 319 7.04 5.15 16.62
N ARG A 320 6.15 6.02 16.14
CA ARG A 320 4.76 5.66 15.80
C ARG A 320 4.44 6.04 14.37
N THR A 321 3.84 5.11 13.64
CA THR A 321 3.29 5.35 12.30
C THR A 321 1.81 4.98 12.29
N PRO A 322 0.89 5.94 12.15
CA PRO A 322 -0.54 5.66 12.03
C PRO A 322 -0.83 4.79 10.80
N ILE A 323 -1.84 3.92 10.92
CA ILE A 323 -2.28 3.06 9.81
C ILE A 323 -2.62 3.89 8.55
N GLU A 324 -3.17 5.10 8.72
CA GLU A 324 -3.49 6.03 7.62
C GLU A 324 -2.31 6.29 6.70
N THR A 325 -1.10 6.46 7.26
CA THR A 325 0.14 6.65 6.50
C THR A 325 0.45 5.45 5.64
N VAL A 326 0.33 4.26 6.20
CA VAL A 326 0.60 3.01 5.49
C VAL A 326 -0.46 2.72 4.42
N LEU A 327 -1.74 2.97 4.74
CA LEU A 327 -2.83 2.87 3.75
C LEU A 327 -2.60 3.83 2.57
N ARG A 328 -2.17 5.06 2.82
CA ARG A 328 -1.83 6.03 1.77
C ARG A 328 -0.63 5.56 0.93
N GLY A 329 0.40 5.02 1.56
CA GLY A 329 1.52 4.38 0.86
C GLY A 329 1.05 3.28 -0.08
N ALA A 330 0.15 2.41 0.37
CA ALA A 330 -0.40 1.32 -0.43
C ALA A 330 -1.35 1.80 -1.54
N ASN A 331 -2.29 2.70 -1.24
CA ASN A 331 -3.39 3.04 -2.16
C ASN A 331 -3.08 4.25 -3.06
N THR A 332 -2.52 5.35 -2.52
CA THR A 332 -2.18 6.55 -3.31
C THR A 332 -0.90 6.36 -4.10
N MET A 333 0.16 5.87 -3.45
CA MET A 333 1.51 5.74 -4.04
C MET A 333 1.76 4.36 -4.64
N SER A 334 0.92 3.38 -4.32
CA SER A 334 1.06 1.99 -4.78
C SER A 334 2.33 1.28 -4.29
N LYS A 335 2.90 1.68 -3.15
CA LYS A 335 4.07 1.02 -2.55
C LYS A 335 3.72 -0.42 -2.15
N ASN A 336 4.43 -1.39 -2.73
CA ASN A 336 4.17 -2.81 -2.49
C ASN A 336 4.48 -3.20 -1.05
N ILE A 337 5.61 -2.74 -0.52
CA ILE A 337 6.03 -3.01 0.86
C ILE A 337 4.95 -2.64 1.90
N CYS A 338 4.16 -1.58 1.66
CA CYS A 338 3.07 -1.19 2.55
C CYS A 338 1.97 -2.26 2.59
N ALA A 339 1.59 -2.82 1.44
CA ALA A 339 0.57 -3.85 1.37
C ALA A 339 1.09 -5.20 1.91
N GLU A 340 2.35 -5.53 1.63
CA GLU A 340 2.98 -6.75 2.16
C GLU A 340 3.13 -6.69 3.68
N ALA A 341 3.52 -5.55 4.23
CA ALA A 341 3.57 -5.36 5.68
C ALA A 341 2.18 -5.47 6.32
N LEU A 342 1.15 -4.89 5.70
CA LEU A 342 -0.23 -4.98 6.20
C LEU A 342 -0.74 -6.42 6.20
N ILE A 343 -0.56 -7.18 5.11
CA ILE A 343 -1.03 -8.58 5.07
C ILE A 343 -0.33 -9.43 6.12
N LYS A 344 0.99 -9.29 6.29
CA LYS A 344 1.70 -10.02 7.35
C LYS A 344 1.28 -9.54 8.74
N ARG A 345 1.08 -8.22 8.94
CA ARG A 345 0.71 -7.66 10.24
C ARG A 345 -0.65 -8.15 10.75
N ILE A 346 -1.66 -8.27 9.88
CA ILE A 346 -2.95 -8.85 10.28
C ILE A 346 -2.87 -10.35 10.58
N GLY A 347 -1.86 -11.03 10.07
CA GLY A 347 -1.58 -12.44 10.37
C GLY A 347 -0.82 -12.67 11.66
N ALA A 348 -0.17 -11.64 12.20
CA ALA A 348 0.53 -11.72 13.47
C ALA A 348 -0.48 -11.77 14.62
N LYS A 349 -0.42 -12.81 15.45
CA LYS A 349 -1.32 -12.99 16.59
C LYS A 349 -0.53 -12.93 17.89
N SER A 350 -0.97 -12.06 18.80
CA SER A 350 -0.53 -12.03 20.19
C SER A 350 -1.74 -12.28 21.09
N ALA A 351 -1.54 -13.01 22.18
CA ALA A 351 -2.57 -13.21 23.20
C ALA A 351 -3.00 -11.88 23.85
N ASN A 352 -2.12 -10.87 23.82
CA ASN A 352 -2.39 -9.53 24.32
C ASN A 352 -1.90 -8.50 23.28
N PRO A 353 -2.79 -7.68 22.67
CA PRO A 353 -2.40 -6.63 21.72
C PRO A 353 -1.45 -5.56 22.29
N ALA A 354 -1.45 -5.39 23.62
CA ALA A 354 -0.54 -4.49 24.33
C ALA A 354 0.81 -5.16 24.68
N GLU A 355 0.90 -6.49 24.55
CA GLU A 355 2.15 -7.20 24.74
C GLU A 355 3.01 -7.13 23.49
N ARG A 356 4.28 -6.85 23.72
CA ARG A 356 5.32 -6.92 22.71
C ARG A 356 5.37 -8.34 22.16
N PRO A 357 5.50 -8.49 20.83
CA PRO A 357 5.49 -9.82 20.24
C PRO A 357 6.65 -10.61 20.81
N ILE A 358 6.38 -11.68 21.45
CA ILE A 358 7.18 -12.88 21.73
C ILE A 358 6.86 -13.42 23.13
N GLY A 359 5.98 -14.38 23.15
CA GLY A 359 5.72 -15.34 24.21
C GLY A 359 5.57 -16.70 23.56
N PRO A 360 5.43 -17.76 24.32
CA PRO A 360 5.27 -19.12 23.77
C PRO A 360 4.07 -19.28 22.84
N ASP A 361 3.08 -18.38 22.93
CA ASP A 361 1.85 -18.40 22.11
C ASP A 361 1.86 -17.38 20.97
N PHE A 362 2.97 -16.67 20.77
CA PHE A 362 3.08 -15.70 19.69
C PHE A 362 3.23 -16.38 18.33
N VAL A 363 2.35 -16.00 17.38
CA VAL A 363 2.40 -16.46 15.99
C VAL A 363 2.91 -15.32 15.12
N PRO A 364 4.09 -15.46 14.50
CA PRO A 364 4.62 -14.44 13.58
C PRO A 364 3.69 -14.21 12.39
N GLY A 365 3.62 -12.98 11.93
CA GLY A 365 2.91 -12.65 10.72
C GLY A 365 3.58 -13.27 9.50
N SER A 366 2.79 -13.96 8.68
CA SER A 366 3.19 -14.59 7.43
C SER A 366 2.16 -14.30 6.34
N TRP A 367 2.48 -14.57 5.07
CA TRP A 367 1.45 -14.49 4.02
C TRP A 367 0.33 -15.50 4.24
N ALA A 368 0.63 -16.70 4.73
CA ALA A 368 -0.37 -17.72 5.03
C ALA A 368 -1.35 -17.26 6.11
N ASN A 369 -0.82 -16.80 7.27
CA ASN A 369 -1.64 -16.32 8.38
C ASN A 369 -2.40 -15.05 8.02
N GLY A 370 -1.77 -14.16 7.27
CA GLY A 370 -2.38 -12.93 6.77
C GLY A 370 -3.54 -13.20 5.80
N ASN A 371 -3.37 -14.13 4.88
CA ASN A 371 -4.43 -14.53 3.96
C ASN A 371 -5.61 -15.18 4.69
N ALA A 372 -5.36 -15.98 5.72
CA ALA A 372 -6.43 -16.54 6.55
C ALA A 372 -7.20 -15.42 7.28
N ALA A 373 -6.48 -14.52 7.97
CA ALA A 373 -7.08 -13.39 8.67
C ALA A 373 -7.86 -12.45 7.74
N LEU A 374 -7.35 -12.21 6.53
CA LEU A 374 -8.02 -11.42 5.49
C LEU A 374 -9.34 -12.08 5.06
N ARG A 375 -9.35 -13.38 4.77
CA ARG A 375 -10.56 -14.09 4.39
C ARG A 375 -11.62 -14.02 5.49
N ASP A 376 -11.23 -14.27 6.74
CA ASP A 376 -12.11 -14.16 7.90
C ASP A 376 -12.71 -12.74 8.03
N ALA A 377 -11.91 -11.69 7.83
CA ALA A 377 -12.38 -10.31 7.88
C ALA A 377 -13.40 -10.01 6.76
N LEU A 378 -13.12 -10.44 5.53
CA LEU A 378 -14.03 -10.25 4.40
C LEU A 378 -15.33 -11.04 4.56
N GLU A 379 -15.28 -12.27 5.05
CA GLU A 379 -16.48 -13.10 5.24
C GLU A 379 -17.37 -12.58 6.39
N ARG A 380 -16.78 -12.03 7.44
CA ARG A 380 -17.55 -11.31 8.47
C ARG A 380 -18.25 -10.07 7.87
N ARG A 381 -17.59 -9.35 6.98
CA ARG A 381 -18.09 -8.09 6.42
C ARG A 381 -19.10 -8.29 5.29
N LEU A 382 -18.87 -9.25 4.39
CA LEU A 382 -19.64 -9.45 3.17
C LEU A 382 -20.51 -10.71 3.16
N GLY A 383 -20.39 -11.56 4.17
CA GLY A 383 -21.07 -12.84 4.27
C GLY A 383 -20.21 -14.03 3.84
N SER A 384 -20.53 -15.20 4.39
CA SER A 384 -19.82 -16.46 4.15
C SER A 384 -19.73 -16.81 2.67
N GLY A 385 -18.59 -17.34 2.25
CA GLY A 385 -18.33 -17.78 0.89
C GLY A 385 -17.98 -16.67 -0.11
N CYS A 386 -18.00 -15.37 0.30
CA CYS A 386 -17.67 -14.28 -0.61
C CYS A 386 -16.23 -14.35 -1.15
N THR A 387 -15.32 -15.04 -0.46
CA THR A 387 -13.91 -15.21 -0.84
C THR A 387 -13.65 -16.43 -1.74
N GLY A 388 -14.67 -17.17 -2.16
CA GLY A 388 -14.51 -18.43 -2.91
C GLY A 388 -13.71 -18.30 -4.22
N ALA A 389 -13.85 -17.18 -4.93
CA ALA A 389 -13.11 -16.88 -6.16
C ALA A 389 -11.83 -16.06 -5.93
N LEU A 390 -11.51 -15.71 -4.67
CA LEU A 390 -10.32 -14.95 -4.33
C LEU A 390 -9.11 -15.88 -4.19
N CYS A 391 -8.05 -15.62 -4.96
CA CYS A 391 -6.75 -16.25 -4.79
C CYS A 391 -5.72 -15.18 -4.52
N MET A 392 -5.11 -15.21 -3.33
CA MET A 392 -4.06 -14.26 -2.95
C MET A 392 -2.75 -15.01 -2.73
N ARG A 393 -1.72 -14.55 -3.37
CA ARG A 393 -0.34 -15.04 -3.25
C ARG A 393 0.56 -14.05 -2.53
N ASP A 394 0.20 -12.78 -2.59
CA ASP A 394 0.85 -11.68 -1.89
C ASP A 394 -0.21 -10.64 -1.46
N GLY A 395 0.22 -9.56 -0.81
CA GLY A 395 -0.65 -8.47 -0.39
C GLY A 395 -0.76 -7.34 -1.41
N SER A 396 0.19 -7.23 -2.32
CA SER A 396 0.33 -6.07 -3.22
C SER A 396 -0.29 -6.26 -4.60
N GLY A 397 -0.46 -7.51 -5.04
CA GLY A 397 -0.89 -7.84 -6.40
C GLY A 397 0.27 -7.89 -7.39
N LEU A 398 1.51 -8.02 -6.93
CA LEU A 398 2.68 -8.15 -7.79
C LEU A 398 2.75 -9.53 -8.46
N SER A 399 2.37 -10.59 -7.73
CA SER A 399 2.25 -11.94 -8.31
C SER A 399 1.14 -12.00 -9.35
N ASP A 400 1.45 -12.51 -10.54
CA ASP A 400 0.48 -12.74 -11.62
C ASP A 400 -0.44 -13.94 -11.35
N ALA A 401 -0.20 -14.68 -10.27
CA ALA A 401 -1.08 -15.77 -9.80
C ALA A 401 -2.24 -15.29 -8.91
N ASN A 402 -2.28 -14.01 -8.51
CA ASN A 402 -3.41 -13.43 -7.78
C ASN A 402 -4.67 -13.39 -8.63
N ARG A 403 -5.83 -13.66 -8.03
CA ARG A 403 -7.16 -13.56 -8.68
C ARG A 403 -8.16 -12.92 -7.75
N THR A 404 -9.00 -12.04 -8.32
CA THR A 404 -10.21 -11.51 -7.68
C THR A 404 -11.29 -11.31 -8.73
N THR A 405 -12.53 -11.09 -8.30
CA THR A 405 -13.62 -10.74 -9.19
C THR A 405 -13.95 -9.25 -9.09
N PRO A 406 -14.40 -8.62 -10.19
CA PRO A 406 -14.92 -7.25 -10.13
C PRO A 406 -16.06 -7.11 -9.10
N ALA A 407 -16.94 -8.08 -9.01
CA ALA A 407 -18.07 -8.10 -8.09
C ALA A 407 -17.61 -8.06 -6.62
N LEU A 408 -16.63 -8.88 -6.21
CA LEU A 408 -16.10 -8.86 -4.85
C LEU A 408 -15.50 -7.48 -4.52
N THR A 409 -14.68 -6.95 -5.43
CA THR A 409 -13.98 -5.67 -5.21
C THR A 409 -14.96 -4.50 -5.14
N ALA A 410 -15.93 -4.41 -6.06
CA ALA A 410 -16.93 -3.33 -6.04
C ALA A 410 -17.86 -3.41 -4.83
N ARG A 411 -18.31 -4.61 -4.46
CA ARG A 411 -19.15 -4.84 -3.29
C ARG A 411 -18.44 -4.48 -1.98
N LEU A 412 -17.13 -4.82 -1.87
CA LEU A 412 -16.30 -4.44 -0.72
C LEU A 412 -16.20 -2.92 -0.61
N LEU A 413 -15.88 -2.23 -1.72
CA LEU A 413 -15.82 -0.78 -1.76
C LEU A 413 -17.15 -0.12 -1.40
N ALA A 414 -18.28 -0.63 -1.90
CA ALA A 414 -19.61 -0.12 -1.57
C ALA A 414 -19.91 -0.25 -0.08
N THR A 415 -19.60 -1.40 0.52
CA THR A 415 -19.81 -1.63 1.96
C THR A 415 -18.95 -0.69 2.81
N PHE A 416 -17.70 -0.43 2.41
CA PHE A 416 -16.82 0.51 3.11
C PHE A 416 -17.25 1.97 2.92
N ALA A 417 -17.81 2.31 1.78
CA ALA A 417 -18.36 3.65 1.53
C ALA A 417 -19.62 3.95 2.37
N ALA A 418 -20.37 2.91 2.73
CA ALA A 418 -21.54 3.01 3.61
C ALA A 418 -21.20 3.10 5.10
N ASP A 419 -19.96 2.76 5.49
CA ASP A 419 -19.53 2.74 6.89
C ASP A 419 -18.88 4.07 7.30
N GLU A 420 -19.58 4.88 8.09
CA GLU A 420 -19.11 6.21 8.51
C GLU A 420 -17.84 6.17 9.36
N ALA A 421 -17.66 5.11 10.16
CA ALA A 421 -16.53 5.01 11.09
C ALA A 421 -15.19 4.87 10.36
N ILE A 422 -15.16 4.17 9.24
CA ILE A 422 -13.94 3.87 8.50
C ILE A 422 -13.85 4.54 7.13
N ARG A 423 -14.99 4.95 6.56
CA ARG A 423 -15.08 5.55 5.22
C ARG A 423 -14.00 6.62 4.98
N ARG A 424 -13.90 7.57 5.91
CA ARG A 424 -12.95 8.69 5.77
C ARG A 424 -11.51 8.21 5.73
N VAL A 425 -11.07 7.41 6.72
CA VAL A 425 -9.69 6.92 6.82
C VAL A 425 -9.34 6.07 5.58
N TYR A 426 -10.27 5.22 5.17
CA TYR A 426 -10.06 4.32 4.05
C TYR A 426 -9.95 5.06 2.71
N PHE A 427 -10.96 5.85 2.32
CA PHE A 427 -10.97 6.48 1.00
C PHE A 427 -10.05 7.68 0.87
N MET A 428 -9.71 8.39 1.95
CA MET A 428 -8.66 9.42 1.91
C MET A 428 -7.27 8.83 1.61
N SER A 429 -7.09 7.52 1.74
CA SER A 429 -5.86 6.83 1.34
C SER A 429 -5.76 6.56 -0.17
N PHE A 430 -6.85 6.69 -0.94
CA PHE A 430 -6.88 6.42 -2.37
C PHE A 430 -6.34 7.59 -3.21
N ALA A 431 -5.84 7.26 -4.40
CA ALA A 431 -5.41 8.28 -5.35
C ALA A 431 -6.63 9.04 -5.92
N ARG A 432 -6.42 10.32 -6.23
CA ARG A 432 -7.42 11.21 -6.82
C ARG A 432 -6.91 11.76 -8.15
N PRO A 433 -7.76 11.95 -9.16
CA PRO A 433 -7.38 12.57 -10.41
C PRO A 433 -6.68 13.92 -10.21
N ARG A 434 -5.59 14.16 -10.93
CA ARG A 434 -4.83 15.43 -10.94
C ARG A 434 -4.18 15.81 -9.60
N GLN A 435 -4.20 14.92 -8.59
CA GLN A 435 -3.47 15.08 -7.33
C GLN A 435 -2.24 14.17 -7.28
N PRO A 436 -1.23 14.47 -6.45
CA PRO A 436 -0.06 13.61 -6.30
C PRO A 436 -0.45 12.16 -6.01
N GLY A 437 0.15 11.23 -6.73
CA GLY A 437 -0.14 9.80 -6.66
C GLY A 437 -0.35 9.18 -8.05
N THR A 438 -0.80 7.92 -8.08
CA THR A 438 -0.89 7.13 -9.31
C THR A 438 -1.92 7.63 -10.34
N LEU A 439 -2.81 8.54 -9.95
CA LEU A 439 -3.80 9.16 -10.84
C LEU A 439 -3.48 10.62 -11.21
N GLN A 440 -2.30 11.11 -10.87
CA GLN A 440 -1.92 12.51 -11.12
C GLN A 440 -2.07 12.93 -12.59
N LYS A 441 -1.71 12.07 -13.53
CA LYS A 441 -1.78 12.31 -14.99
C LYS A 441 -3.02 11.69 -15.64
N ARG A 442 -3.96 11.19 -14.84
CA ARG A 442 -5.18 10.52 -15.32
C ARG A 442 -6.37 11.49 -15.33
N PHE A 443 -7.38 11.17 -16.12
CA PHE A 443 -8.62 11.94 -16.28
C PHE A 443 -8.40 13.39 -16.80
N ALA A 444 -7.32 13.63 -17.54
CA ALA A 444 -7.10 14.92 -18.19
C ALA A 444 -8.14 15.12 -19.31
N GLY A 445 -8.92 16.21 -19.24
CA GLY A 445 -9.98 16.51 -20.22
C GLY A 445 -11.25 15.64 -20.08
N VAL A 446 -11.35 14.79 -19.06
CA VAL A 446 -12.55 14.00 -18.77
C VAL A 446 -13.53 14.83 -17.93
N ASP A 447 -14.78 14.97 -18.42
CA ASP A 447 -15.86 15.63 -17.68
C ASP A 447 -16.44 14.66 -16.62
N LEU A 448 -16.15 14.95 -15.36
CA LEU A 448 -16.64 14.20 -14.20
C LEU A 448 -17.89 14.81 -13.55
N ARG A 449 -18.49 15.84 -14.14
CA ARG A 449 -19.72 16.50 -13.64
C ARG A 449 -19.65 16.88 -12.15
N ASP A 450 -18.51 17.46 -11.72
CA ASP A 450 -18.21 17.82 -10.33
C ASP A 450 -18.21 16.63 -9.34
N ALA A 451 -18.21 15.38 -9.84
CA ALA A 451 -18.06 14.20 -9.00
C ALA A 451 -16.61 14.05 -8.53
N GLU A 452 -16.45 13.60 -7.30
CA GLU A 452 -15.16 13.21 -6.75
C GLU A 452 -14.86 11.73 -7.03
N VAL A 453 -13.63 11.43 -7.42
CA VAL A 453 -13.17 10.06 -7.69
C VAL A 453 -12.04 9.71 -6.74
N PHE A 454 -12.20 8.61 -6.02
CA PHE A 454 -11.18 7.99 -5.18
C PHE A 454 -10.92 6.58 -5.73
N ALA A 455 -9.75 6.34 -6.30
CA ALA A 455 -9.52 5.06 -6.96
C ALA A 455 -8.08 4.55 -6.82
N LYS A 456 -7.96 3.22 -6.88
CA LYS A 456 -6.70 2.48 -6.94
C LYS A 456 -6.46 1.97 -8.35
N SER A 457 -5.33 2.36 -8.93
CA SER A 457 -4.86 1.81 -10.20
C SER A 457 -4.07 0.52 -9.98
N GLY A 458 -4.05 -0.37 -10.97
CA GLY A 458 -3.23 -1.56 -11.00
C GLY A 458 -2.61 -1.75 -12.39
N TYR A 459 -1.34 -2.13 -12.43
CA TYR A 459 -0.64 -2.49 -13.65
C TYR A 459 0.45 -3.51 -13.34
N ILE A 460 0.44 -4.60 -14.08
CA ILE A 460 1.54 -5.53 -14.32
C ILE A 460 1.46 -5.97 -15.78
N ASP A 461 2.47 -6.64 -16.29
CA ASP A 461 2.44 -7.16 -17.66
C ASP A 461 1.18 -8.01 -17.89
N GLY A 462 0.40 -7.65 -18.89
CA GLY A 462 -0.85 -8.32 -19.23
C GLY A 462 -2.07 -7.90 -18.41
N ALA A 463 -1.97 -7.03 -17.41
CA ALA A 463 -3.13 -6.58 -16.63
C ALA A 463 -3.10 -5.07 -16.35
N CYS A 464 -4.24 -4.39 -16.61
CA CYS A 464 -4.44 -2.98 -16.32
C CYS A 464 -5.81 -2.79 -15.65
N CYS A 465 -5.85 -2.23 -14.44
CA CYS A 465 -7.01 -2.24 -13.58
C CYS A 465 -7.28 -0.88 -12.92
N LEU A 466 -8.55 -0.61 -12.60
CA LEU A 466 -8.96 0.55 -11.79
C LEU A 466 -10.20 0.21 -10.99
N SER A 467 -10.16 0.43 -9.67
CA SER A 467 -11.31 0.23 -8.78
C SER A 467 -11.39 1.37 -7.75
N GLY A 468 -12.58 1.74 -7.36
CA GLY A 468 -12.77 2.86 -6.44
C GLY A 468 -14.22 3.25 -6.23
N ILE A 469 -14.42 4.49 -5.80
CA ILE A 469 -15.75 5.11 -5.66
C ILE A 469 -15.82 6.42 -6.44
N VAL A 470 -17.02 6.73 -6.87
CA VAL A 470 -17.41 8.04 -7.43
C VAL A 470 -18.49 8.63 -6.54
N ILE A 471 -18.28 9.85 -6.06
CA ILE A 471 -19.21 10.58 -5.21
C ILE A 471 -19.74 11.76 -6.02
N GLY A 472 -21.03 11.76 -6.33
CA GLY A 472 -21.68 12.84 -7.04
C GLY A 472 -21.92 14.08 -6.16
N PRO A 473 -22.24 15.24 -6.75
CA PRO A 473 -22.45 16.50 -6.02
C PRO A 473 -23.62 16.45 -5.03
N THR A 474 -24.54 15.49 -5.18
CA THR A 474 -25.65 15.24 -4.22
C THR A 474 -25.29 14.31 -3.08
N GLY A 475 -24.05 13.78 -3.04
CA GLY A 475 -23.60 12.77 -2.09
C GLY A 475 -23.92 11.33 -2.50
N ARG A 476 -24.64 11.11 -3.63
CA ARG A 476 -24.83 9.78 -4.18
C ARG A 476 -23.47 9.14 -4.47
N THR A 477 -23.24 7.93 -3.96
CA THR A 477 -21.93 7.26 -4.01
C THR A 477 -22.05 5.90 -4.71
N VAL A 478 -21.22 5.68 -5.69
CA VAL A 478 -21.17 4.45 -6.49
C VAL A 478 -19.75 3.87 -6.44
N ALA A 479 -19.66 2.59 -6.09
CA ALA A 479 -18.42 1.82 -6.16
C ALA A 479 -18.28 1.14 -7.52
N PHE A 480 -17.05 1.03 -7.99
CA PHE A 480 -16.76 0.37 -9.26
C PHE A 480 -15.48 -0.45 -9.22
N SER A 481 -15.42 -1.47 -10.06
CA SER A 481 -14.20 -2.24 -10.35
C SER A 481 -14.15 -2.55 -11.83
N VAL A 482 -13.04 -2.17 -12.49
CA VAL A 482 -12.77 -2.45 -13.91
C VAL A 482 -11.42 -3.14 -14.01
N LEU A 483 -11.42 -4.42 -14.38
CA LEU A 483 -10.24 -5.26 -14.47
C LEU A 483 -10.05 -5.68 -15.93
N CYS A 484 -8.95 -5.23 -16.58
CA CYS A 484 -8.60 -5.61 -17.94
C CYS A 484 -7.41 -6.55 -17.89
N ASN A 485 -7.56 -7.75 -18.47
CA ASN A 485 -6.49 -8.73 -18.58
C ASN A 485 -6.11 -9.00 -20.04
N LYS A 486 -5.00 -9.69 -20.27
CA LYS A 486 -4.39 -9.94 -21.59
C LYS A 486 -4.14 -8.65 -22.39
N VAL A 487 -3.89 -7.56 -21.66
CA VAL A 487 -3.56 -6.25 -22.24
C VAL A 487 -2.13 -6.30 -22.76
N ARG A 488 -1.94 -6.05 -24.05
CA ARG A 488 -0.61 -5.97 -24.68
C ARG A 488 0.03 -4.61 -24.39
N ASP A 489 1.35 -4.50 -24.52
CA ASP A 489 2.08 -3.26 -24.24
C ASP A 489 1.50 -2.04 -24.98
N GLY A 490 1.17 -2.19 -26.25
CA GLY A 490 0.55 -1.11 -27.06
C GLY A 490 -0.90 -0.77 -26.71
N GLU A 491 -1.58 -1.59 -25.87
CA GLU A 491 -2.99 -1.44 -25.51
C GLU A 491 -3.19 -0.83 -24.12
N VAL A 492 -2.13 -0.61 -23.34
CA VAL A 492 -2.22 -0.05 -21.98
C VAL A 492 -2.89 1.33 -21.98
N GLY A 493 -2.61 2.15 -22.98
CA GLY A 493 -3.26 3.45 -23.17
C GLY A 493 -4.77 3.31 -23.38
N GLU A 494 -5.19 2.36 -24.20
CA GLU A 494 -6.61 2.06 -24.47
C GLU A 494 -7.33 1.56 -23.20
N ALA A 495 -6.71 0.67 -22.44
CA ALA A 495 -7.27 0.20 -21.16
C ALA A 495 -7.47 1.37 -20.18
N LYS A 496 -6.50 2.28 -20.09
CA LYS A 496 -6.62 3.48 -19.26
C LYS A 496 -7.76 4.39 -19.72
N GLN A 497 -7.93 4.60 -21.04
CA GLN A 497 -9.04 5.38 -21.59
C GLN A 497 -10.39 4.70 -21.36
N LEU A 498 -10.45 3.36 -21.46
CA LEU A 498 -11.65 2.59 -21.12
C LEU A 498 -12.08 2.86 -19.67
N HIS A 499 -11.16 2.78 -18.72
CA HIS A 499 -11.43 3.12 -17.31
C HIS A 499 -12.02 4.52 -17.16
N GLU A 500 -11.42 5.50 -17.81
CA GLU A 500 -11.83 6.92 -17.72
C GLU A 500 -13.21 7.15 -18.32
N ARG A 501 -13.52 6.51 -19.45
CA ARG A 501 -14.86 6.57 -20.07
C ARG A 501 -15.93 5.94 -19.19
N ILE A 502 -15.64 4.79 -18.55
CA ILE A 502 -16.57 4.13 -17.63
C ILE A 502 -16.83 5.00 -16.40
N VAL A 503 -15.79 5.55 -15.78
CA VAL A 503 -15.92 6.45 -14.63
C VAL A 503 -16.70 7.71 -15.00
N ALA A 504 -16.50 8.27 -16.19
CA ALA A 504 -17.28 9.41 -16.70
C ALA A 504 -18.76 9.05 -16.92
N ALA A 505 -19.09 7.83 -17.39
CA ALA A 505 -20.45 7.35 -17.49
C ALA A 505 -21.12 7.24 -16.11
N ILE A 506 -20.42 6.70 -15.12
CA ILE A 506 -20.89 6.66 -13.73
C ILE A 506 -21.12 8.07 -13.20
N ALA A 507 -20.18 9.00 -13.41
CA ALA A 507 -20.31 10.38 -12.96
C ALA A 507 -21.54 11.08 -13.56
N ARG A 508 -21.84 10.85 -14.86
CA ARG A 508 -23.07 11.35 -15.50
C ARG A 508 -24.33 10.77 -14.91
N GLU A 509 -24.33 9.48 -14.60
CA GLU A 509 -25.48 8.78 -14.01
C GLU A 509 -25.84 9.34 -12.62
N ILE A 510 -24.83 9.70 -11.82
CA ILE A 510 -25.06 10.12 -10.42
C ILE A 510 -25.11 11.64 -10.24
N SER A 511 -24.85 12.41 -11.29
CA SER A 511 -24.91 13.87 -11.26
C SER A 511 -26.21 14.35 -11.90
N PRO A 512 -26.86 15.41 -11.37
CA PRO A 512 -28.01 16.00 -12.02
C PRO A 512 -27.63 16.50 -13.41
N PRO A 513 -28.57 16.50 -14.38
CA PRO A 513 -28.32 17.14 -15.68
C PRO A 513 -27.91 18.60 -15.44
N ALA A 514 -26.87 19.04 -16.15
CA ALA A 514 -26.43 20.45 -16.08
C ALA A 514 -27.67 21.36 -16.28
N ALA A 515 -27.89 22.27 -15.33
CA ALA A 515 -28.94 23.25 -15.46
C ALA A 515 -28.73 23.96 -16.81
N ARG A 516 -29.67 23.81 -17.74
CA ARG A 516 -29.67 24.64 -18.95
C ARG A 516 -29.80 26.07 -18.44
N THR A 517 -28.70 26.82 -18.48
CA THR A 517 -28.79 28.29 -18.40
C THR A 517 -29.73 28.69 -19.52
N ALA A 518 -30.97 29.03 -19.16
CA ALA A 518 -31.87 29.77 -20.06
C ALA A 518 -31.13 31.06 -20.37
N GLN A 519 -30.44 31.09 -21.52
CA GLN A 519 -30.08 32.35 -22.14
C GLN A 519 -31.42 32.96 -22.55
N GLY A 520 -31.88 33.89 -21.71
CA GLY A 520 -32.98 34.76 -22.04
C GLY A 520 -32.68 35.49 -23.34
N GLY A 521 -33.63 35.41 -24.27
CA GLY A 521 -33.67 36.18 -25.48
C GLY A 521 -33.84 37.68 -25.21
#